data_794a1c7905c8e4c96690bad82168bfcb
#
_entry.id   794a1c7905c8e4c96690bad82168bfcb
#
_cell.length_a   1.000
_cell.length_b   1.000
_cell.length_c   1.000
_cell.angle_alpha   90.00
_cell.angle_beta   90.00
_cell.angle_gamma   90.00
#
_symmetry.space_group_name_H-M   'P 1'
#
loop_
_entity.id
_entity.type
_entity.pdbx_description
1 polymer ?
#
loop_
_entity_poly.entity_id
_entity_poly.type
_entity_poly.pdbx_seq_one_letter_code
_entity_poly.pdbx_strand_id
1 'polypeptide(L)'
;MTVEKIHTLSTLLIMQWKQACDKLVALAEHVPEDKYEYRPVDEVRTFADVLRHTAFWNQYVAERANGRESEESLNELPKARYSTKKQILDALRRSNKESVAALQKHETLNDKTAEMVVTFIAHTSEHYGQLVVYARLNNIVPPSSAT
;
A
#
# COMPACT_ATOMS: atom_id res chain seq x y z
N MET A 1 -19.22 -1.27 32.65
CA MET A 1 -17.79 -1.67 32.57
C MET A 1 -17.47 -1.98 31.11
N THR A 2 -16.63 -1.14 30.50
CA THR A 2 -16.13 -1.42 29.14
C THR A 2 -15.02 -2.48 29.23
N VAL A 3 -15.25 -3.64 28.63
CA VAL A 3 -14.20 -4.67 28.50
C VAL A 3 -13.25 -4.19 27.41
N GLU A 4 -12.03 -3.90 27.78
CA GLU A 4 -10.97 -3.57 26.83
C GLU A 4 -10.71 -4.79 25.96
N LYS A 5 -10.85 -4.64 24.64
CA LYS A 5 -10.60 -5.72 23.69
C LYS A 5 -9.11 -5.98 23.57
N ILE A 6 -8.66 -7.13 24.06
CA ILE A 6 -7.26 -7.55 23.91
C ILE A 6 -7.09 -8.16 22.52
N HIS A 7 -6.17 -7.59 21.75
CA HIS A 7 -5.80 -8.10 20.42
C HIS A 7 -4.56 -9.00 20.52
N THR A 8 -4.53 -10.06 19.71
CA THR A 8 -3.31 -10.85 19.51
C THR A 8 -2.29 -10.04 18.69
N LEU A 9 -1.02 -10.39 18.76
CA LEU A 9 0.03 -9.78 17.97
C LEU A 9 -0.26 -9.90 16.47
N SER A 10 -0.75 -11.06 16.01
CA SER A 10 -1.17 -11.29 14.62
C SER A 10 -2.27 -10.30 14.19
N THR A 11 -3.29 -10.11 15.03
CA THR A 11 -4.36 -9.16 14.76
C THR A 11 -3.84 -7.73 14.66
N LEU A 12 -2.95 -7.33 15.57
CA LEU A 12 -2.33 -6.00 15.54
C LEU A 12 -1.52 -5.77 14.27
N LEU A 13 -0.74 -6.75 13.81
CA LEU A 13 0.02 -6.66 12.58
C LEU A 13 -0.89 -6.49 11.36
N ILE A 14 -1.98 -7.24 11.28
CA ILE A 14 -2.96 -7.11 10.19
C ILE A 14 -3.64 -5.73 10.22
N MET A 15 -3.98 -5.23 11.41
CA MET A 15 -4.54 -3.88 11.56
C MET A 15 -3.56 -2.81 11.09
N GLN A 16 -2.28 -2.90 11.43
CA GLN A 16 -1.24 -1.97 10.99
C GLN A 16 -1.00 -2.04 9.48
N TRP A 17 -1.03 -3.24 8.90
CA TRP A 17 -0.96 -3.44 7.46
C TRP A 17 -2.12 -2.72 6.75
N LYS A 18 -3.35 -2.99 7.20
CA LYS A 18 -4.54 -2.33 6.65
C LYS A 18 -4.45 -0.81 6.75
N GLN A 19 -4.02 -0.30 7.90
CA GLN A 19 -3.89 1.15 8.11
C GLN A 19 -2.86 1.78 7.16
N ALA A 20 -1.70 1.15 6.96
CA ALA A 20 -0.68 1.63 6.02
C ALA A 20 -1.23 1.68 4.59
N CYS A 21 -1.92 0.63 4.16
CA CYS A 21 -2.55 0.55 2.84
C CYS A 21 -3.65 1.62 2.66
N ASP A 22 -4.52 1.79 3.65
CA ASP A 22 -5.63 2.75 3.60
C ASP A 22 -5.12 4.20 3.51
N LYS A 23 -4.05 4.53 4.24
CA LYS A 23 -3.42 5.87 4.16
C LYS A 23 -2.90 6.17 2.76
N LEU A 24 -2.26 5.20 2.13
CA LEU A 24 -1.74 5.36 0.77
C LEU A 24 -2.88 5.54 -0.25
N VAL A 25 -3.94 4.77 -0.15
CA VAL A 25 -5.14 4.92 -1.01
C VAL A 25 -5.75 6.30 -0.83
N ALA A 26 -5.91 6.77 0.42
CA ALA A 26 -6.47 8.10 0.69
C ALA A 26 -5.64 9.22 0.06
N LEU A 27 -4.31 9.13 0.13
CA LEU A 27 -3.42 10.08 -0.52
C LEU A 27 -3.55 10.02 -2.05
N ALA A 28 -3.53 8.81 -2.62
CA ALA A 28 -3.64 8.60 -4.06
C ALA A 28 -4.97 9.12 -4.61
N GLU A 29 -6.05 8.94 -3.87
CA GLU A 29 -7.37 9.46 -4.23
C GLU A 29 -7.43 10.99 -4.22
N HIS A 30 -6.78 11.60 -3.21
CA HIS A 30 -6.78 13.04 -2.99
C HIS A 30 -5.95 13.81 -4.04
N VAL A 31 -4.83 13.24 -4.50
CA VAL A 31 -3.95 13.88 -5.48
C VAL A 31 -4.61 13.88 -6.87
N PRO A 32 -4.69 15.05 -7.55
CA PRO A 32 -5.29 15.14 -8.89
C PRO A 32 -4.53 14.32 -9.94
N GLU A 33 -5.24 13.81 -10.94
CA GLU A 33 -4.66 12.97 -12.00
C GLU A 33 -3.53 13.67 -12.77
N ASP A 34 -3.63 14.99 -12.98
CA ASP A 34 -2.60 15.76 -13.67
C ASP A 34 -1.26 15.84 -12.93
N LYS A 35 -1.22 15.39 -11.66
CA LYS A 35 0.00 15.29 -10.84
C LYS A 35 0.57 13.84 -10.77
N TYR A 36 -0.07 12.89 -11.40
CA TYR A 36 0.35 11.49 -11.33
C TYR A 36 1.70 11.23 -12.03
N GLU A 37 2.05 12.00 -13.06
CA GLU A 37 3.34 11.90 -13.74
C GLU A 37 4.42 12.80 -13.11
N TYR A 38 4.12 13.47 -11.99
CA TYR A 38 5.07 14.31 -11.29
C TYR A 38 6.15 13.47 -10.59
N ARG A 39 7.38 13.96 -10.67
CA ARG A 39 8.53 13.53 -9.87
C ARG A 39 9.43 14.74 -9.60
N PRO A 40 10.05 14.85 -8.41
CA PRO A 40 10.87 16.02 -8.09
C PRO A 40 12.20 16.08 -8.86
N VAL A 41 12.75 14.92 -9.21
CA VAL A 41 14.00 14.77 -9.99
C VAL A 41 13.89 13.55 -10.91
N ASP A 42 14.71 13.50 -11.94
CA ASP A 42 14.63 12.46 -12.97
C ASP A 42 14.99 11.04 -12.46
N GLU A 43 15.79 10.95 -11.41
CA GLU A 43 16.30 9.70 -10.87
C GLU A 43 15.30 8.95 -9.98
N VAL A 44 14.15 9.56 -9.65
CA VAL A 44 13.14 8.92 -8.84
C VAL A 44 11.89 8.56 -9.64
N ARG A 45 11.11 7.62 -9.15
CA ARG A 45 9.82 7.25 -9.74
C ARG A 45 8.85 8.42 -9.74
N THR A 46 7.95 8.45 -10.73
CA THR A 46 6.80 9.35 -10.70
C THR A 46 5.83 8.94 -9.57
N PHE A 47 4.90 9.83 -9.21
CA PHE A 47 3.83 9.52 -8.27
C PHE A 47 3.08 8.24 -8.68
N ALA A 48 2.70 8.14 -9.96
CA ALA A 48 2.01 6.97 -10.50
C ALA A 48 2.88 5.71 -10.45
N ASP A 49 4.19 5.81 -10.76
CA ASP A 49 5.10 4.66 -10.71
C ASP A 49 5.24 4.11 -9.27
N VAL A 50 5.28 4.98 -8.26
CA VAL A 50 5.31 4.55 -6.86
C VAL A 50 4.01 3.81 -6.50
N LEU A 51 2.86 4.29 -6.96
CA LEU A 51 1.59 3.61 -6.71
C LEU A 51 1.51 2.25 -7.40
N ARG A 52 1.98 2.14 -8.66
CA ARG A 52 2.06 0.85 -9.37
C ARG A 52 3.01 -0.12 -8.67
N HIS A 53 4.12 0.38 -8.16
CA HIS A 53 5.08 -0.39 -7.38
C HIS A 53 4.46 -0.92 -6.08
N THR A 54 3.77 -0.08 -5.32
CA THR A 54 3.13 -0.50 -4.06
C THR A 54 1.96 -1.46 -4.32
N ALA A 55 1.16 -1.25 -5.35
CA ALA A 55 0.09 -2.18 -5.73
C ALA A 55 0.64 -3.56 -6.11
N PHE A 56 1.76 -3.61 -6.81
CA PHE A 56 2.44 -4.86 -7.14
C PHE A 56 2.80 -5.65 -5.87
N TRP A 57 3.41 -4.98 -4.89
CA TRP A 57 3.82 -5.65 -3.66
C TRP A 57 2.65 -5.99 -2.73
N ASN A 58 1.55 -5.25 -2.79
CA ASN A 58 0.31 -5.65 -2.11
C ASN A 58 -0.25 -6.96 -2.69
N GLN A 59 -0.18 -7.14 -4.02
CA GLN A 59 -0.54 -8.40 -4.66
C GLN A 59 0.38 -9.54 -4.21
N TYR A 60 1.68 -9.27 -4.11
CA TYR A 60 2.65 -10.22 -3.58
C TYR A 60 2.26 -10.68 -2.17
N VAL A 61 1.92 -9.76 -1.27
CA VAL A 61 1.47 -10.11 0.10
C VAL A 61 0.23 -11.01 0.05
N ALA A 62 -0.75 -10.68 -0.79
CA ALA A 62 -1.98 -11.48 -0.95
C ALA A 62 -1.66 -12.91 -1.45
N GLU A 63 -0.82 -13.02 -2.48
CA GLU A 63 -0.44 -14.32 -3.05
C GLU A 63 0.30 -15.18 -2.02
N ARG A 64 1.30 -14.61 -1.37
CA ARG A 64 2.10 -15.33 -0.36
C ARG A 64 1.28 -15.73 0.87
N ALA A 65 0.37 -14.86 1.33
CA ALA A 65 -0.54 -15.17 2.45
C ALA A 65 -1.53 -16.28 2.09
N ASN A 66 -1.86 -16.45 0.81
CA ASN A 66 -2.67 -17.56 0.31
C ASN A 66 -1.85 -18.82 -0.01
N GLY A 67 -0.55 -18.84 0.30
CA GLY A 67 0.33 -19.98 0.05
C GLY A 67 0.74 -20.16 -1.41
N ARG A 68 0.56 -19.13 -2.24
CA ARG A 68 0.93 -19.17 -3.67
C ARG A 68 2.30 -18.53 -3.89
N GLU A 69 3.00 -18.99 -4.94
CA GLU A 69 4.18 -18.32 -5.44
C GLU A 69 3.78 -17.02 -6.14
N SER A 70 4.65 -16.01 -6.09
CA SER A 70 4.41 -14.72 -6.72
C SER A 70 5.63 -14.28 -7.50
N GLU A 71 5.39 -13.69 -8.66
CA GLU A 71 6.41 -13.09 -9.52
C GLU A 71 6.97 -11.83 -8.84
N GLU A 72 8.29 -11.75 -8.73
CA GLU A 72 8.97 -10.63 -8.07
C GLU A 72 9.74 -9.73 -9.06
N SER A 73 10.09 -10.26 -10.24
CA SER A 73 11.00 -9.61 -11.17
C SER A 73 10.46 -8.32 -11.77
N LEU A 74 9.15 -8.19 -11.90
CA LEU A 74 8.52 -6.99 -12.49
C LEU A 74 8.58 -5.77 -11.56
N ASN A 75 8.52 -5.98 -10.25
CA ASN A 75 8.66 -4.95 -9.22
C ASN A 75 7.67 -3.78 -9.31
N GLU A 76 6.81 -3.74 -10.30
CA GLU A 76 5.70 -2.79 -10.43
C GLU A 76 4.69 -3.27 -11.48
N LEU A 77 3.44 -2.79 -11.37
CA LEU A 77 2.40 -3.08 -12.35
C LEU A 77 2.74 -2.44 -13.70
N PRO A 78 2.45 -3.11 -14.83
CA PRO A 78 2.81 -2.58 -16.16
C PRO A 78 2.07 -1.27 -16.47
N LYS A 79 2.84 -0.24 -16.82
CA LYS A 79 2.32 1.11 -17.12
C LYS A 79 1.28 1.09 -18.26
N ALA A 80 1.48 0.27 -19.28
CA ALA A 80 0.56 0.16 -20.41
C ALA A 80 -0.86 -0.25 -20.00
N ARG A 81 -0.99 -1.06 -18.95
CA ARG A 81 -2.27 -1.57 -18.45
C ARG A 81 -2.87 -0.72 -17.33
N TYR A 82 -2.03 0.00 -16.59
CA TYR A 82 -2.41 0.81 -15.43
C TYR A 82 -1.92 2.25 -15.64
N SER A 83 -2.48 2.93 -16.66
CA SER A 83 -2.02 4.25 -17.07
C SER A 83 -2.83 5.40 -16.47
N THR A 84 -4.10 5.19 -16.13
CA THR A 84 -4.98 6.22 -15.60
C THR A 84 -5.06 6.16 -14.07
N LYS A 85 -5.38 7.30 -13.44
CA LYS A 85 -5.66 7.36 -12.01
C LYS A 85 -6.68 6.30 -11.59
N LYS A 86 -7.79 6.17 -12.33
CA LYS A 86 -8.84 5.19 -12.03
C LYS A 86 -8.29 3.76 -12.01
N GLN A 87 -7.53 3.38 -13.03
CA GLN A 87 -6.94 2.02 -13.12
C GLN A 87 -5.98 1.74 -11.97
N ILE A 88 -5.15 2.72 -11.61
CA ILE A 88 -4.19 2.61 -10.50
C ILE A 88 -4.93 2.50 -9.16
N LEU A 89 -5.92 3.36 -8.90
CA LEU A 89 -6.71 3.32 -7.68
C LEU A 89 -7.49 2.01 -7.53
N ASP A 90 -8.10 1.52 -8.60
CA ASP A 90 -8.82 0.26 -8.59
C ASP A 90 -7.87 -0.91 -8.26
N ALA A 91 -6.65 -0.89 -8.80
CA ALA A 91 -5.62 -1.89 -8.50
C ALA A 91 -5.17 -1.82 -7.04
N LEU A 92 -4.92 -0.61 -6.50
CA LEU A 92 -4.56 -0.40 -5.10
C LEU A 92 -5.66 -0.91 -4.15
N ARG A 93 -6.89 -0.49 -4.38
CA ARG A 93 -8.03 -0.89 -3.53
C ARG A 93 -8.23 -2.41 -3.55
N ARG A 94 -8.16 -3.02 -4.74
CA ARG A 94 -8.29 -4.47 -4.89
C ARG A 94 -7.19 -5.21 -4.17
N SER A 95 -5.94 -4.84 -4.40
CA SER A 95 -4.79 -5.49 -3.78
C SER A 95 -4.78 -5.34 -2.26
N ASN A 96 -5.19 -4.18 -1.75
CA ASN A 96 -5.35 -3.97 -0.31
C ASN A 96 -6.39 -4.93 0.27
N LYS A 97 -7.58 -4.97 -0.33
CA LYS A 97 -8.68 -5.84 0.12
C LYS A 97 -8.27 -7.31 0.08
N GLU A 98 -7.67 -7.74 -1.00
CA GLU A 98 -7.23 -9.13 -1.19
C GLU A 98 -6.14 -9.52 -0.18
N SER A 99 -5.17 -8.64 0.06
CA SER A 99 -4.09 -8.92 1.04
C SER A 99 -4.61 -9.00 2.46
N VAL A 100 -5.48 -8.10 2.88
CA VAL A 100 -6.10 -8.13 4.21
C VAL A 100 -6.94 -9.39 4.37
N ALA A 101 -7.78 -9.73 3.38
CA ALA A 101 -8.61 -10.94 3.42
C ALA A 101 -7.78 -12.21 3.49
N ALA A 102 -6.68 -12.28 2.74
CA ALA A 102 -5.76 -13.43 2.78
C ALA A 102 -5.10 -13.60 4.15
N LEU A 103 -4.64 -12.50 4.75
CA LEU A 103 -4.05 -12.53 6.09
C LEU A 103 -5.07 -12.91 7.17
N GLN A 104 -6.31 -12.42 7.06
CA GLN A 104 -7.38 -12.70 8.03
C GLN A 104 -7.84 -14.17 8.04
N LYS A 105 -7.50 -14.96 7.01
CA LYS A 105 -7.75 -16.41 7.01
C LYS A 105 -6.92 -17.16 8.03
N HIS A 106 -5.82 -16.57 8.51
CA HIS A 106 -4.94 -17.16 9.50
C HIS A 106 -5.35 -16.69 10.89
N GLU A 107 -5.64 -17.64 11.78
CA GLU A 107 -5.90 -17.32 13.20
C GLU A 107 -4.66 -16.76 13.87
N THR A 108 -3.50 -17.35 13.57
CA THR A 108 -2.19 -16.87 14.00
C THR A 108 -1.23 -16.87 12.82
N LEU A 109 -0.55 -15.75 12.59
CA LEU A 109 0.50 -15.66 11.57
C LEU A 109 1.74 -16.43 12.05
N ASN A 110 2.29 -17.30 11.20
CA ASN A 110 3.59 -17.89 11.47
C ASN A 110 4.71 -16.83 11.29
N ASP A 111 5.90 -17.15 11.77
CA ASP A 111 7.03 -16.20 11.77
C ASP A 111 7.33 -15.64 10.37
N LYS A 112 7.34 -16.50 9.36
CA LYS A 112 7.61 -16.11 7.97
C LYS A 112 6.57 -15.12 7.43
N THR A 113 5.30 -15.37 7.69
CA THR A 113 4.21 -14.48 7.28
C THR A 113 4.23 -13.18 8.08
N ALA A 114 4.47 -13.27 9.39
CA ALA A 114 4.59 -12.08 10.25
C ALA A 114 5.75 -11.18 9.81
N GLU A 115 6.91 -11.76 9.51
CA GLU A 115 8.08 -11.04 9.00
C GLU A 115 7.76 -10.34 7.67
N MET A 116 7.10 -11.04 6.75
CA MET A 116 6.63 -10.44 5.49
C MET A 116 5.72 -9.24 5.74
N VAL A 117 4.75 -9.36 6.64
CA VAL A 117 3.82 -8.25 6.95
C VAL A 117 4.57 -7.06 7.52
N VAL A 118 5.49 -7.26 8.47
CA VAL A 118 6.33 -6.19 9.03
C VAL A 118 7.15 -5.51 7.94
N THR A 119 7.78 -6.28 7.06
CA THR A 119 8.58 -5.77 5.95
C THR A 119 7.75 -4.87 5.04
N PHE A 120 6.55 -5.29 4.66
CA PHE A 120 5.71 -4.52 3.74
C PHE A 120 4.92 -3.40 4.41
N ILE A 121 4.68 -3.44 5.72
CA ILE A 121 4.24 -2.25 6.48
C ILE A 121 5.31 -1.15 6.37
N ALA A 122 6.57 -1.48 6.61
CA ALA A 122 7.68 -0.54 6.48
C ALA A 122 7.80 0.00 5.04
N HIS A 123 7.80 -0.89 4.05
CA HIS A 123 7.88 -0.55 2.63
C HIS A 123 6.77 0.42 2.20
N THR A 124 5.52 0.10 2.52
CA THR A 124 4.37 0.95 2.17
C THR A 124 4.43 2.31 2.90
N SER A 125 4.85 2.31 4.15
CA SER A 125 4.99 3.54 4.95
C SER A 125 6.11 4.45 4.44
N GLU A 126 7.23 3.89 3.98
CA GLU A 126 8.32 4.63 3.35
C GLU A 126 7.86 5.30 2.05
N HIS A 127 7.15 4.57 1.21
CA HIS A 127 6.58 5.12 -0.03
C HIS A 127 5.47 6.14 0.24
N TYR A 128 4.65 5.93 1.27
CA TYR A 128 3.69 6.94 1.69
C TYR A 128 4.38 8.25 2.06
N GLY A 129 5.44 8.20 2.86
CA GLY A 129 6.22 9.38 3.23
C GLY A 129 6.84 10.07 2.01
N GLN A 130 7.37 9.30 1.06
CA GLN A 130 7.87 9.81 -0.22
C GLN A 130 6.77 10.57 -0.98
N LEU A 131 5.59 10.00 -1.12
CA LEU A 131 4.47 10.61 -1.85
C LEU A 131 3.86 11.81 -1.12
N VAL A 132 3.94 11.86 0.20
CA VAL A 132 3.58 13.06 0.98
C VAL A 132 4.46 14.25 0.57
N VAL A 133 5.77 14.02 0.37
CA VAL A 133 6.68 15.07 -0.11
C VAL A 133 6.28 15.52 -1.53
N TYR A 134 5.96 14.58 -2.43
CA TYR A 134 5.49 14.93 -3.79
C TYR A 134 4.23 15.80 -3.74
N ALA A 135 3.27 15.44 -2.89
CA ALA A 135 2.04 16.22 -2.70
C ALA A 135 2.35 17.64 -2.20
N ARG A 136 3.18 17.76 -1.15
CA ARG A 136 3.58 19.05 -0.58
C ARG A 136 4.28 19.96 -1.57
N LEU A 137 5.16 19.40 -2.42
CA LEU A 137 5.82 20.17 -3.48
C LEU A 137 4.86 20.69 -4.54
N ASN A 138 3.66 20.15 -4.61
CA ASN A 138 2.56 20.61 -5.47
C ASN A 138 1.47 21.36 -4.71
N ASN A 139 1.76 21.83 -3.50
CA ASN A 139 0.83 22.59 -2.63
C ASN A 139 -0.43 21.79 -2.27
N ILE A 140 -0.31 20.46 -2.19
CA ILE A 140 -1.40 19.56 -1.80
C ILE A 140 -1.17 19.11 -0.35
N VAL A 141 -2.13 19.37 0.52
CA VAL A 141 -2.09 18.90 1.92
C VAL A 141 -2.60 17.46 1.98
N PRO A 142 -1.80 16.49 2.46
CA PRO A 142 -2.25 15.12 2.58
C PRO A 142 -3.46 14.99 3.51
N PRO A 143 -4.42 14.08 3.23
CA PRO A 143 -5.62 13.91 4.07
C PRO A 143 -5.32 13.62 5.54
N SER A 144 -4.27 12.84 5.83
CA SER A 144 -3.86 12.50 7.20
C SER A 144 -3.30 13.69 7.99
N SER A 145 -2.98 14.81 7.33
CA SER A 145 -2.48 16.06 7.95
C SER A 145 -3.54 17.17 7.95
N ALA A 146 -4.68 16.93 7.27
CA ALA A 146 -5.81 17.85 7.25
C ALA A 146 -6.64 17.62 8.52
N THR A 147 -6.62 18.57 9.45
CA THR A 147 -7.45 18.59 10.66
C THR A 147 -8.42 19.73 10.61
#